data_667bda45f4bd893fdc4f7545e5e2e389
#
_entry.id   667bda45f4bd893fdc4f7545e5e2e389
#
_cell.length_a   1.000
_cell.length_b   1.000
_cell.length_c   1.000
_cell.angle_alpha   90.00
_cell.angle_beta   90.00
_cell.angle_gamma   90.00
#
_symmetry.space_group_name_H-M   'P 1'
#
loop_
_entity.id
_entity.type
_entity.pdbx_description
1 polymer ?
#
loop_
_entity_poly.entity_id
_entity_poly.type
_entity_poly.pdbx_seq_one_letter_code
_entity_poly.pdbx_strand_id
1 'polypeptide(L)'
;MRHITCAAVLLAALSGCDDEAQVTQPRESIAPLAAPQYMVVRLPSLHGTQSRGMAINAQGWVAGWSNQPDGTRRAAFWKDGSLTPIDPLGGPSSTVPWPGLNDAGMVVGISHTAVPDPLHEDWSCELGGFLPQTTDLICRGFVWQNGVTRELPALGGHHSFATGVNARGDVVGWAETALPDTTCVDAQVLQFRAVVWDPKSGSTGRIKGRELPPLGEGSTSAATAINDAGQVVGISGDCDQAVGRFSAKHAVLWEKSGKPTEVPNLGGTTWHTPMDINAAGDVVGFSNPPGAGDPEGEFIAHAFRWAYGAAEAEDLGALDGDLFSEAFALNGHGQVVGVSFGGASGSRAFLWQDGALTNLNDLVDIAPDVLQSAQDINDAGQITGRVRDGVTGEVFAFVATPIAR
;
A
#
# COMPACT_ATOMS: atom_id res chain seq x y z
N MET A 1 32.70 -52.58 -25.55
CA MET A 1 33.63 -53.73 -25.34
C MET A 1 33.99 -53.78 -23.88
N ARG A 2 33.84 -54.98 -23.31
CA ARG A 2 34.33 -55.51 -22.04
C ARG A 2 33.62 -55.00 -20.78
N HIS A 3 32.71 -55.76 -20.26
CA HIS A 3 32.70 -57.01 -19.46
C HIS A 3 32.97 -56.73 -17.99
N ILE A 4 31.92 -56.85 -17.13
CA ILE A 4 31.52 -58.02 -16.31
C ILE A 4 32.55 -58.35 -15.22
N THR A 5 32.17 -58.34 -13.99
CA THR A 5 32.12 -59.53 -13.17
C THR A 5 31.35 -59.36 -11.87
N CYS A 6 30.43 -60.28 -11.60
CA CYS A 6 29.78 -60.59 -10.35
C CYS A 6 30.74 -61.23 -9.37
N ALA A 7 30.51 -61.08 -8.09
CA ALA A 7 30.87 -62.08 -7.08
C ALA A 7 29.79 -62.09 -5.98
N ALA A 8 29.13 -63.21 -5.91
CA ALA A 8 28.21 -63.61 -4.84
C ALA A 8 28.99 -64.36 -3.74
N VAL A 9 28.30 -64.70 -2.65
CA VAL A 9 28.59 -65.68 -1.60
C VAL A 9 28.88 -65.01 -0.24
N LEU A 10 28.19 -65.19 0.89
CA LEU A 10 27.58 -66.39 1.50
C LEU A 10 26.63 -66.04 2.60
N LEU A 11 25.62 -66.87 2.82
CA LEU A 11 24.68 -66.92 3.95
C LEU A 11 25.41 -67.18 5.28
N ALA A 12 24.92 -66.54 6.34
CA ALA A 12 24.89 -67.17 7.68
C ALA A 12 23.56 -66.72 8.35
N ALA A 13 22.71 -67.70 8.55
CA ALA A 13 21.52 -67.59 9.36
C ALA A 13 21.89 -67.68 10.86
N LEU A 14 21.35 -66.75 11.65
CA LEU A 14 21.06 -66.98 13.09
C LEU A 14 19.69 -66.39 13.43
N SER A 15 18.85 -67.28 13.83
CA SER A 15 17.50 -67.08 14.39
C SER A 15 17.56 -66.29 15.72
N GLY A 16 16.63 -65.36 15.92
CA GLY A 16 16.43 -64.75 17.23
C GLY A 16 15.30 -63.71 17.23
N CYS A 17 14.14 -64.17 17.68
CA CYS A 17 13.08 -63.45 18.36
C CYS A 17 12.39 -62.25 17.69
N ASP A 18 11.17 -62.46 17.40
CA ASP A 18 10.09 -61.49 17.13
C ASP A 18 10.04 -60.37 18.15
N ASP A 19 10.11 -59.13 17.68
CA ASP A 19 9.40 -58.03 18.26
C ASP A 19 8.92 -57.14 17.08
N GLU A 20 7.67 -57.40 16.65
CA GLU A 20 6.97 -56.51 15.75
C GLU A 20 6.74 -55.17 16.46
N ALA A 21 7.69 -54.27 16.35
CA ALA A 21 7.42 -52.86 16.61
C ALA A 21 6.46 -52.39 15.50
N GLN A 22 5.18 -52.33 15.81
CA GLN A 22 4.20 -51.58 15.03
C GLN A 22 4.69 -50.12 14.92
N VAL A 23 5.20 -49.76 13.77
CA VAL A 23 5.39 -48.37 13.39
C VAL A 23 4.02 -47.75 13.24
N THR A 24 3.47 -47.27 14.35
CA THR A 24 2.35 -46.37 14.32
C THR A 24 2.82 -45.09 13.65
N GLN A 25 2.46 -44.89 12.36
CA GLN A 25 2.55 -43.58 11.72
C GLN A 25 1.88 -42.55 12.65
N PRO A 26 2.51 -41.42 12.92
CA PRO A 26 1.83 -40.36 13.63
C PRO A 26 0.60 -39.98 12.81
N ARG A 27 -0.60 -40.18 13.36
CA ARG A 27 -1.79 -39.51 12.84
C ARG A 27 -1.46 -38.02 12.88
N GLU A 28 -1.31 -37.39 11.72
CA GLU A 28 -1.43 -35.95 11.62
C GLU A 28 -2.75 -35.58 12.30
N SER A 29 -2.65 -35.03 13.48
CA SER A 29 -3.77 -34.38 14.13
C SER A 29 -4.07 -33.17 13.26
N ILE A 30 -5.14 -33.23 12.46
CA ILE A 30 -5.73 -32.03 11.86
C ILE A 30 -6.10 -31.18 13.06
N ALA A 31 -5.30 -30.14 13.33
CA ALA A 31 -5.64 -29.15 14.33
C ALA A 31 -7.03 -28.63 13.97
N PRO A 32 -7.98 -28.54 14.93
CA PRO A 32 -9.27 -27.94 14.63
C PRO A 32 -9.01 -26.54 14.08
N LEU A 33 -9.64 -26.18 12.95
CA LEU A 33 -9.62 -24.83 12.41
C LEU A 33 -9.88 -23.88 13.57
N ALA A 34 -8.95 -22.97 13.82
CA ALA A 34 -9.13 -21.96 14.85
C ALA A 34 -10.44 -21.22 14.53
N ALA A 35 -11.23 -20.92 15.55
CA ALA A 35 -12.45 -20.13 15.36
C ALA A 35 -12.09 -18.80 14.67
N PRO A 36 -12.91 -18.29 13.74
CA PRO A 36 -12.64 -17.04 13.05
C PRO A 36 -12.39 -15.92 14.05
N GLN A 37 -11.39 -15.11 13.80
CA GLN A 37 -11.00 -14.00 14.69
C GLN A 37 -11.56 -12.67 14.20
N TYR A 38 -12.04 -12.61 12.95
CA TYR A 38 -12.61 -11.42 12.33
C TYR A 38 -13.95 -11.73 11.67
N MET A 39 -14.87 -10.78 11.78
CA MET A 39 -16.11 -10.73 11.01
C MET A 39 -15.91 -9.78 9.84
N VAL A 40 -16.14 -10.24 8.61
CA VAL A 40 -15.98 -9.46 7.38
C VAL A 40 -17.33 -8.99 6.87
N VAL A 41 -17.43 -7.70 6.54
CA VAL A 41 -18.59 -7.08 5.89
C VAL A 41 -18.14 -6.43 4.60
N ARG A 42 -18.75 -6.83 3.46
CA ARG A 42 -18.56 -6.13 2.17
C ARG A 42 -19.24 -4.77 2.23
N LEU A 43 -18.56 -3.74 1.72
CA LEU A 43 -19.11 -2.39 1.63
C LEU A 43 -19.92 -2.22 0.33
N PRO A 44 -20.97 -1.38 0.32
CA PRO A 44 -21.73 -1.09 -0.89
C PRO A 44 -20.84 -0.48 -1.99
N SER A 45 -21.17 -0.76 -3.27
CA SER A 45 -20.46 -0.24 -4.44
C SER A 45 -21.35 0.69 -5.26
N LEU A 46 -20.77 1.39 -6.23
CA LEU A 46 -21.46 2.20 -7.22
C LEU A 46 -21.92 1.37 -8.45
N HIS A 47 -22.16 0.08 -8.23
CA HIS A 47 -22.64 -0.88 -9.24
C HIS A 47 -21.66 -1.21 -10.37
N GLY A 48 -20.40 -0.78 -10.28
CA GLY A 48 -19.31 -1.31 -11.10
C GLY A 48 -18.75 -2.59 -10.47
N THR A 49 -17.88 -3.28 -11.20
CA THR A 49 -17.34 -4.59 -10.82
C THR A 49 -16.19 -4.53 -9.81
N GLN A 50 -15.74 -3.33 -9.46
CA GLN A 50 -14.61 -3.13 -8.56
C GLN A 50 -14.82 -1.98 -7.58
N SER A 51 -14.50 -2.23 -6.32
CA SER A 51 -14.31 -1.22 -5.29
C SER A 51 -13.21 -1.64 -4.31
N ARG A 52 -12.64 -0.66 -3.59
CA ARG A 52 -11.55 -0.90 -2.65
C ARG A 52 -11.60 0.10 -1.50
N GLY A 53 -11.50 -0.38 -0.27
CA GLY A 53 -11.22 0.44 0.89
C GLY A 53 -9.71 0.71 0.96
N MET A 54 -9.33 1.95 1.15
CA MET A 54 -7.93 2.40 1.17
C MET A 54 -7.52 2.95 2.52
N ALA A 55 -8.47 3.48 3.29
CA ALA A 55 -8.24 4.04 4.61
C ALA A 55 -9.39 3.70 5.55
N ILE A 56 -9.11 3.48 6.84
CA ILE A 56 -10.10 3.29 7.89
C ILE A 56 -9.72 4.12 9.12
N ASN A 57 -10.64 4.96 9.62
CA ASN A 57 -10.38 5.78 10.79
C ASN A 57 -10.82 5.13 12.11
N ALA A 58 -10.61 5.80 13.24
CA ALA A 58 -10.95 5.29 14.56
C ALA A 58 -12.46 5.03 14.77
N GLN A 59 -13.34 5.65 13.95
CA GLN A 59 -14.78 5.42 13.97
C GLN A 59 -15.22 4.24 13.10
N GLY A 60 -14.28 3.61 12.37
CA GLY A 60 -14.57 2.55 11.41
C GLY A 60 -15.16 3.08 10.08
N TRP A 61 -15.08 4.40 9.83
CA TRP A 61 -15.40 4.94 8.52
C TRP A 61 -14.28 4.63 7.54
N VAL A 62 -14.64 4.40 6.28
CA VAL A 62 -13.69 4.00 5.24
C VAL A 62 -13.66 5.03 4.13
N ALA A 63 -12.48 5.35 3.62
CA ALA A 63 -12.30 6.04 2.36
C ALA A 63 -11.61 5.13 1.33
N GLY A 64 -11.89 5.33 0.06
CA GLY A 64 -11.33 4.52 -1.02
C GLY A 64 -11.94 4.89 -2.36
N TRP A 65 -12.32 3.89 -3.15
CA TRP A 65 -12.92 4.13 -4.45
C TRP A 65 -13.89 3.02 -4.87
N SER A 66 -14.78 3.36 -5.79
CA SER A 66 -15.68 2.42 -6.47
C SER A 66 -15.85 2.78 -7.94
N ASN A 67 -15.77 1.79 -8.80
CA ASN A 67 -16.07 1.97 -10.21
C ASN A 67 -17.59 2.07 -10.44
N GLN A 68 -17.97 2.84 -11.45
CA GLN A 68 -19.33 2.91 -11.98
C GLN A 68 -19.51 1.91 -13.15
N PRO A 69 -20.75 1.61 -13.58
CA PRO A 69 -21.01 0.68 -14.69
C PRO A 69 -20.40 1.12 -16.03
N ASP A 70 -20.18 2.42 -16.22
CA ASP A 70 -19.53 2.99 -17.43
C ASP A 70 -18.00 2.90 -17.42
N GLY A 71 -17.41 2.29 -16.37
CA GLY A 71 -15.96 2.14 -16.20
C GLY A 71 -15.27 3.34 -15.56
N THR A 72 -15.96 4.46 -15.33
CA THR A 72 -15.40 5.58 -14.58
C THR A 72 -15.25 5.22 -13.09
N ARG A 73 -14.36 5.92 -12.40
CA ARG A 73 -14.10 5.71 -10.97
C ARG A 73 -14.53 6.92 -10.16
N ARG A 74 -15.08 6.67 -8.98
CA ARG A 74 -15.31 7.72 -7.98
C ARG A 74 -14.52 7.39 -6.70
N ALA A 75 -13.85 8.38 -6.17
CA ALA A 75 -13.47 8.36 -4.77
C ALA A 75 -14.74 8.16 -3.94
N ALA A 76 -14.64 7.39 -2.89
CA ALA A 76 -15.78 6.91 -2.13
C ALA A 76 -15.51 7.05 -0.62
N PHE A 77 -16.54 7.47 0.10
CA PHE A 77 -16.52 7.55 1.56
C PHE A 77 -17.68 6.72 2.11
N TRP A 78 -17.35 5.70 2.90
CA TRP A 78 -18.31 4.84 3.59
C TRP A 78 -18.40 5.24 5.06
N LYS A 79 -19.59 5.60 5.47
CA LYS A 79 -19.90 5.98 6.85
C LYS A 79 -21.19 5.31 7.29
N ASP A 80 -21.14 4.59 8.41
CA ASP A 80 -22.31 3.94 9.02
C ASP A 80 -23.11 3.08 8.00
N GLY A 81 -22.40 2.32 7.14
CA GLY A 81 -22.97 1.47 6.12
C GLY A 81 -23.45 2.20 4.85
N SER A 82 -23.35 3.51 4.81
CA SER A 82 -23.77 4.34 3.65
C SER A 82 -22.58 4.77 2.82
N LEU A 83 -22.69 4.68 1.48
CA LEU A 83 -21.69 5.14 0.52
C LEU A 83 -22.01 6.55 0.03
N THR A 84 -21.04 7.44 0.15
CA THR A 84 -21.06 8.77 -0.48
C THR A 84 -19.98 8.83 -1.57
N PRO A 85 -20.34 8.99 -2.84
CA PRO A 85 -19.36 9.24 -3.90
C PRO A 85 -18.80 10.66 -3.77
N ILE A 86 -17.50 10.80 -4.10
CA ILE A 86 -16.83 12.10 -4.17
C ILE A 86 -16.60 12.42 -5.64
N ASP A 87 -17.32 13.43 -6.13
CA ASP A 87 -17.24 13.83 -7.53
C ASP A 87 -15.85 14.36 -7.91
N PRO A 88 -15.40 14.10 -9.14
CA PRO A 88 -14.13 14.60 -9.63
C PRO A 88 -14.14 16.12 -9.83
N LEU A 89 -12.95 16.69 -10.01
CA LEU A 89 -12.72 18.13 -10.23
C LEU A 89 -13.05 18.58 -11.69
N GLY A 90 -14.07 17.96 -12.29
CA GLY A 90 -14.57 18.27 -13.62
C GLY A 90 -14.18 17.28 -14.71
N GLY A 91 -13.27 16.36 -14.43
CA GLY A 91 -12.90 15.27 -15.34
C GLY A 91 -13.70 13.98 -15.09
N PRO A 92 -13.33 12.85 -15.73
CA PRO A 92 -14.15 11.63 -15.69
C PRO A 92 -14.02 10.84 -14.39
N SER A 93 -12.90 10.90 -13.68
CA SER A 93 -12.65 10.02 -12.54
C SER A 93 -11.95 10.71 -11.37
N SER A 94 -12.21 10.19 -10.16
CA SER A 94 -11.50 10.51 -8.90
C SER A 94 -11.22 9.23 -8.12
N THR A 95 -10.22 9.25 -7.24
CA THR A 95 -9.85 8.08 -6.41
C THR A 95 -9.20 8.52 -5.10
N VAL A 96 -9.24 7.65 -4.09
CA VAL A 96 -8.38 7.70 -2.91
C VAL A 96 -7.38 6.55 -3.07
N PRO A 97 -6.13 6.80 -3.46
CA PRO A 97 -5.19 5.73 -3.78
C PRO A 97 -4.31 5.29 -2.60
N TRP A 98 -4.23 6.07 -1.53
CA TRP A 98 -3.48 5.83 -0.29
C TRP A 98 -4.37 6.00 0.95
N PRO A 99 -3.90 5.68 2.17
CA PRO A 99 -4.65 5.91 3.41
C PRO A 99 -4.94 7.39 3.69
N GLY A 100 -5.80 8.00 2.89
CA GLY A 100 -6.13 9.43 2.90
C GLY A 100 -7.40 9.78 3.67
N LEU A 101 -7.54 9.38 4.94
CA LEU A 101 -8.69 9.66 5.79
C LEU A 101 -8.25 9.96 7.23
N ASN A 102 -8.77 11.03 7.82
CA ASN A 102 -8.59 11.29 9.25
C ASN A 102 -9.90 11.09 10.07
N ASP A 103 -9.79 11.17 11.39
CA ASP A 103 -10.91 10.99 12.33
C ASP A 103 -11.99 12.07 12.24
N ALA A 104 -11.69 13.23 11.66
CA ALA A 104 -12.68 14.25 11.37
C ALA A 104 -13.47 14.00 10.09
N GLY A 105 -13.24 12.88 9.38
CA GLY A 105 -13.86 12.55 8.10
C GLY A 105 -13.37 13.42 6.95
N MET A 106 -12.16 13.97 7.04
CA MET A 106 -11.50 14.62 5.92
C MET A 106 -10.88 13.53 5.05
N VAL A 107 -11.24 13.52 3.76
CA VAL A 107 -10.74 12.58 2.75
C VAL A 107 -9.84 13.32 1.77
N VAL A 108 -8.70 12.74 1.42
CA VAL A 108 -7.80 13.26 0.40
C VAL A 108 -7.55 12.21 -0.69
N GLY A 109 -7.22 12.67 -1.88
CA GLY A 109 -6.98 11.79 -3.02
C GLY A 109 -6.61 12.56 -4.26
N ILE A 110 -6.84 11.95 -5.43
CA ILE A 110 -6.53 12.51 -6.75
C ILE A 110 -7.75 12.47 -7.65
N SER A 111 -7.81 13.41 -8.59
CA SER A 111 -8.90 13.58 -9.53
C SER A 111 -8.43 14.15 -10.86
N HIS A 112 -9.00 13.67 -11.96
CA HIS A 112 -8.97 14.40 -13.21
C HIS A 112 -9.65 15.76 -13.05
N THR A 113 -9.10 16.77 -13.69
CA THR A 113 -9.77 18.06 -13.92
C THR A 113 -10.41 18.08 -15.32
N ALA A 114 -11.04 19.20 -15.69
CA ALA A 114 -11.51 19.42 -17.05
C ALA A 114 -10.45 20.13 -17.94
N VAL A 115 -9.25 20.34 -17.43
CA VAL A 115 -8.19 21.13 -18.11
C VAL A 115 -7.25 20.18 -18.82
N PRO A 116 -7.03 20.35 -20.15
CA PRO A 116 -6.02 19.60 -20.88
C PRO A 116 -4.62 19.83 -20.30
N ASP A 117 -3.80 18.79 -20.30
CA ASP A 117 -2.41 18.91 -19.92
C ASP A 117 -1.58 19.47 -21.09
N PRO A 118 -0.94 20.64 -20.94
CA PRO A 118 -0.19 21.26 -22.01
C PRO A 118 1.15 20.57 -22.33
N LEU A 119 1.62 19.66 -21.46
CA LEU A 119 2.87 18.93 -21.63
C LEU A 119 2.66 17.45 -21.98
N HIS A 120 1.41 16.97 -21.94
CA HIS A 120 1.05 15.58 -22.20
C HIS A 120 1.77 14.59 -21.24
N GLU A 121 1.89 14.96 -19.98
CA GLU A 121 2.51 14.16 -18.91
C GLU A 121 1.46 13.25 -18.27
N ASP A 122 1.16 12.11 -18.90
CA ASP A 122 0.11 11.18 -18.44
C ASP A 122 0.57 10.17 -17.37
N TRP A 123 1.77 10.33 -16.85
CA TRP A 123 2.41 9.37 -15.94
C TRP A 123 1.76 9.21 -14.58
N SER A 124 1.37 10.32 -13.97
CA SER A 124 1.01 10.27 -12.55
C SER A 124 -0.42 9.83 -12.29
N CYS A 125 -1.34 10.16 -13.17
CA CYS A 125 -2.74 9.80 -12.98
C CYS A 125 -3.05 8.40 -13.48
N GLU A 126 -2.42 8.03 -14.56
CA GLU A 126 -2.89 6.98 -15.46
C GLU A 126 -1.95 5.79 -15.49
N LEU A 127 -0.63 6.01 -15.64
CA LEU A 127 0.37 4.94 -15.69
C LEU A 127 0.51 4.15 -14.39
N GLY A 128 0.27 4.76 -13.23
CA GLY A 128 0.26 4.08 -11.94
C GLY A 128 -0.98 3.24 -11.65
N GLY A 129 -1.96 3.20 -12.55
CA GLY A 129 -3.22 2.50 -12.33
C GLY A 129 -4.13 3.17 -11.29
N PHE A 130 -3.84 4.44 -10.93
CA PHE A 130 -4.62 5.18 -9.95
C PHE A 130 -5.99 5.56 -10.51
N LEU A 131 -6.04 6.01 -11.75
CA LEU A 131 -7.28 6.30 -12.47
C LEU A 131 -7.40 5.37 -13.69
N PRO A 132 -8.62 4.91 -14.02
CA PRO A 132 -8.80 3.84 -15.01
C PRO A 132 -8.80 4.32 -16.48
N GLN A 133 -8.80 5.64 -16.73
CA GLN A 133 -8.81 6.20 -18.08
C GLN A 133 -7.57 7.04 -18.33
N THR A 134 -6.97 6.88 -19.53
CA THR A 134 -5.99 7.80 -20.09
C THR A 134 -6.73 8.96 -20.75
N THR A 135 -6.53 10.18 -20.29
CA THR A 135 -7.37 11.32 -20.65
C THR A 135 -6.64 12.52 -21.18
N ASP A 136 -5.34 12.59 -21.06
CA ASP A 136 -4.55 13.79 -21.39
C ASP A 136 -5.04 15.05 -20.63
N LEU A 137 -5.59 14.87 -19.43
CA LEU A 137 -6.07 15.94 -18.57
C LEU A 137 -5.16 16.14 -17.36
N ILE A 138 -5.07 17.37 -16.88
CA ILE A 138 -4.38 17.66 -15.62
C ILE A 138 -5.05 16.90 -14.47
N CYS A 139 -4.24 16.21 -13.67
CA CYS A 139 -4.66 15.64 -12.40
C CYS A 139 -4.31 16.55 -11.23
N ARG A 140 -5.24 16.64 -10.27
CA ARG A 140 -5.04 17.40 -9.05
C ARG A 140 -5.36 16.57 -7.81
N GLY A 141 -4.54 16.76 -6.79
CA GLY A 141 -4.91 16.38 -5.45
C GLY A 141 -6.17 17.12 -5.01
N PHE A 142 -6.99 16.47 -4.22
CA PHE A 142 -8.15 17.10 -3.60
C PHE A 142 -8.19 16.85 -2.09
N VAL A 143 -8.87 17.74 -1.38
CA VAL A 143 -9.38 17.51 -0.04
C VAL A 143 -10.91 17.64 -0.06
N TRP A 144 -11.59 16.64 0.49
CA TRP A 144 -13.04 16.60 0.64
C TRP A 144 -13.40 16.52 2.12
N GLN A 145 -14.39 17.31 2.53
CA GLN A 145 -14.98 17.22 3.86
C GLN A 145 -16.41 17.74 3.84
N ASN A 146 -17.33 17.01 4.46
CA ASN A 146 -18.74 17.40 4.59
C ASN A 146 -19.41 17.81 3.28
N GLY A 147 -19.13 17.09 2.19
CA GLY A 147 -19.73 17.34 0.86
C GLY A 147 -19.03 18.43 0.05
N VAL A 148 -17.95 19.02 0.55
CA VAL A 148 -17.20 20.07 -0.17
C VAL A 148 -15.84 19.53 -0.62
N THR A 149 -15.59 19.54 -1.92
CA THR A 149 -14.29 19.21 -2.53
C THR A 149 -13.52 20.49 -2.83
N ARG A 150 -12.22 20.52 -2.50
CA ARG A 150 -11.31 21.61 -2.85
C ARG A 150 -10.05 21.05 -3.49
N GLU A 151 -9.59 21.69 -4.55
CA GLU A 151 -8.37 21.36 -5.26
C GLU A 151 -7.13 21.75 -4.45
N LEU A 152 -6.09 20.91 -4.51
CA LEU A 152 -4.76 21.18 -3.97
C LEU A 152 -3.82 21.60 -5.11
N PRO A 153 -3.16 22.78 -5.00
CA PRO A 153 -2.36 23.30 -6.09
C PRO A 153 -1.04 22.55 -6.27
N ALA A 154 -0.51 22.55 -7.48
CA ALA A 154 0.88 22.21 -7.76
C ALA A 154 1.86 23.27 -7.23
N LEU A 155 3.15 22.96 -7.28
CA LEU A 155 4.28 23.84 -6.88
C LEU A 155 4.79 24.74 -8.03
N GLY A 156 3.96 24.93 -9.05
CA GLY A 156 4.27 25.75 -10.23
C GLY A 156 4.12 25.00 -11.55
N GLY A 157 4.05 23.68 -11.51
CA GLY A 157 3.70 22.81 -12.63
C GLY A 157 2.20 22.54 -12.73
N HIS A 158 1.84 21.41 -13.28
CA HIS A 158 0.46 21.08 -13.65
C HIS A 158 -0.17 20.04 -12.72
N HIS A 159 0.53 18.98 -12.34
CA HIS A 159 -0.04 17.87 -11.57
C HIS A 159 0.21 18.00 -10.06
N SER A 160 -0.69 17.44 -9.26
CA SER A 160 -0.54 17.28 -7.81
C SER A 160 -1.33 16.08 -7.30
N PHE A 161 -0.86 15.46 -6.22
CA PHE A 161 -1.39 14.22 -5.66
C PHE A 161 -1.44 14.31 -4.14
N ALA A 162 -2.57 14.02 -3.54
CA ALA A 162 -2.68 13.89 -2.10
C ALA A 162 -2.72 12.41 -1.70
N THR A 163 -1.90 12.04 -0.72
CA THR A 163 -1.71 10.67 -0.24
C THR A 163 -2.12 10.48 1.20
N GLY A 164 -1.88 11.45 2.08
CA GLY A 164 -2.13 11.32 3.51
C GLY A 164 -2.66 12.60 4.15
N VAL A 165 -3.35 12.45 5.27
CA VAL A 165 -3.88 13.56 6.08
C VAL A 165 -3.84 13.23 7.56
N ASN A 166 -3.31 14.13 8.39
CA ASN A 166 -3.28 13.94 9.84
C ASN A 166 -4.51 14.53 10.56
N ALA A 167 -4.61 14.31 11.88
CA ALA A 167 -5.72 14.83 12.68
C ALA A 167 -5.82 16.37 12.70
N ARG A 168 -4.71 17.08 12.45
CA ARG A 168 -4.73 18.55 12.33
C ARG A 168 -5.28 19.01 10.98
N GLY A 169 -5.39 18.10 9.99
CA GLY A 169 -5.80 18.39 8.62
C GLY A 169 -4.65 18.89 7.74
N ASP A 170 -3.38 18.70 8.15
CA ASP A 170 -2.25 18.84 7.25
C ASP A 170 -2.30 17.70 6.23
N VAL A 171 -2.20 18.02 4.95
CA VAL A 171 -2.27 17.06 3.84
C VAL A 171 -0.90 16.92 3.23
N VAL A 172 -0.49 15.70 2.91
CA VAL A 172 0.77 15.43 2.22
C VAL A 172 0.56 14.72 0.88
N GLY A 173 1.60 14.74 0.08
CA GLY A 173 1.67 14.08 -1.22
C GLY A 173 2.83 14.61 -2.04
N TRP A 174 2.65 14.70 -3.34
CA TRP A 174 3.65 15.32 -4.25
C TRP A 174 2.99 16.22 -5.28
N ALA A 175 3.78 17.11 -5.83
CA ALA A 175 3.33 18.06 -6.81
C ALA A 175 4.47 18.49 -7.74
N GLU A 176 4.14 18.74 -8.98
CA GLU A 176 5.08 19.25 -9.96
C GLU A 176 5.51 20.67 -9.66
N THR A 177 6.80 20.92 -9.81
CA THR A 177 7.38 22.25 -9.88
C THR A 177 7.28 22.81 -11.30
N ALA A 178 7.76 24.04 -11.54
CA ALA A 178 7.86 24.60 -12.89
C ALA A 178 9.18 24.22 -13.61
N LEU A 179 9.99 23.35 -13.00
CA LEU A 179 11.33 23.04 -13.49
C LEU A 179 11.33 21.74 -14.31
N PRO A 180 11.79 21.77 -15.57
CA PRO A 180 12.09 20.55 -16.31
C PRO A 180 13.21 19.76 -15.62
N ASP A 181 13.14 18.44 -15.69
CA ASP A 181 14.16 17.54 -15.15
C ASP A 181 14.61 16.55 -16.22
N THR A 182 15.90 16.58 -16.54
CA THR A 182 16.48 15.73 -17.58
C THR A 182 16.66 14.27 -17.16
N THR A 183 16.42 13.96 -15.91
CA THR A 183 16.41 12.56 -15.40
C THR A 183 15.04 11.93 -15.47
N CYS A 184 14.01 12.68 -15.88
CA CYS A 184 12.67 12.17 -16.07
C CYS A 184 12.62 11.11 -17.18
N VAL A 185 11.85 10.07 -16.93
CA VAL A 185 11.53 9.03 -17.90
C VAL A 185 10.24 9.42 -18.62
N ASP A 186 10.20 9.19 -19.93
CA ASP A 186 9.06 9.47 -20.81
C ASP A 186 7.74 8.87 -20.20
N ALA A 187 6.64 9.59 -20.05
CA ALA A 187 6.23 10.91 -20.48
C ALA A 187 6.42 12.05 -19.45
N GLN A 188 7.14 11.86 -18.35
CA GLN A 188 7.38 12.90 -17.34
C GLN A 188 8.37 13.94 -17.87
N VAL A 189 8.04 15.21 -17.68
CA VAL A 189 8.84 16.37 -18.12
C VAL A 189 9.23 17.25 -16.94
N LEU A 190 8.27 17.55 -16.06
CA LEU A 190 8.49 18.43 -14.92
C LEU A 190 8.93 17.65 -13.69
N GLN A 191 9.86 18.23 -12.96
CA GLN A 191 10.31 17.75 -11.67
C GLN A 191 9.14 17.77 -10.66
N PHE A 192 9.00 16.74 -9.83
CA PHE A 192 8.04 16.72 -8.73
C PHE A 192 8.72 16.72 -7.36
N ARG A 193 8.00 17.25 -6.36
CA ARG A 193 8.45 17.36 -4.97
C ARG A 193 7.38 16.91 -4.01
N ALA A 194 7.83 16.28 -2.94
CA ALA A 194 7.00 16.07 -1.75
C ALA A 194 6.51 17.40 -1.21
N VAL A 195 5.28 17.45 -0.77
CA VAL A 195 4.62 18.68 -0.35
C VAL A 195 3.73 18.46 0.86
N VAL A 196 3.65 19.47 1.72
CA VAL A 196 2.65 19.57 2.79
C VAL A 196 1.73 20.74 2.48
N TRP A 197 0.45 20.50 2.35
CA TRP A 197 -0.59 21.54 2.23
C TRP A 197 -1.29 21.74 3.57
N ASP A 198 -1.58 23.02 3.89
CA ASP A 198 -2.49 23.38 4.96
C ASP A 198 -3.83 23.89 4.37
N PRO A 199 -4.85 23.02 4.26
CA PRO A 199 -6.15 23.44 3.74
C PRO A 199 -6.85 24.51 4.56
N LYS A 200 -6.52 24.70 5.84
CA LYS A 200 -7.09 25.75 6.69
C LYS A 200 -6.57 27.12 6.30
N SER A 201 -5.35 27.23 5.78
CA SER A 201 -4.78 28.48 5.29
C SER A 201 -5.59 29.05 4.11
N GLY A 202 -6.33 28.20 3.40
CA GLY A 202 -7.19 28.57 2.27
C GLY A 202 -8.52 29.22 2.64
N SER A 203 -8.86 29.37 3.92
CA SER A 203 -10.11 30.01 4.37
C SER A 203 -10.18 31.49 3.98
N THR A 204 -9.04 32.16 3.76
CA THR A 204 -8.91 33.54 3.35
C THR A 204 -8.36 33.72 1.93
N GLY A 205 -8.13 32.60 1.18
CA GLY A 205 -7.53 32.65 -0.13
C GLY A 205 -7.16 31.26 -0.68
N ARG A 206 -6.03 31.19 -1.32
CA ARG A 206 -5.51 30.01 -2.00
C ARG A 206 -4.79 29.07 -1.02
N ILE A 207 -5.08 27.77 -1.05
CA ILE A 207 -4.30 26.76 -0.33
C ILE A 207 -2.85 26.84 -0.81
N LYS A 208 -1.89 26.80 0.12
CA LYS A 208 -0.45 26.84 -0.17
C LYS A 208 0.17 25.48 0.15
N GLY A 209 1.01 25.01 -0.77
CA GLY A 209 1.92 23.90 -0.54
C GLY A 209 3.28 24.39 -0.02
N ARG A 210 3.83 23.67 0.95
CA ARG A 210 5.22 23.81 1.39
C ARG A 210 5.99 22.59 0.89
N GLU A 211 6.97 22.84 0.04
CA GLU A 211 7.86 21.81 -0.51
C GLU A 211 8.68 21.13 0.61
N LEU A 212 8.88 19.82 0.48
CA LEU A 212 9.84 19.03 1.25
C LEU A 212 10.99 18.65 0.33
N PRO A 213 12.24 18.98 0.71
CA PRO A 213 13.40 18.75 -0.14
C PRO A 213 13.69 17.26 -0.32
N PRO A 214 14.28 16.84 -1.44
CA PRO A 214 14.78 15.49 -1.61
C PRO A 214 15.97 15.22 -0.67
N LEU A 215 16.33 13.96 -0.51
CA LEU A 215 17.52 13.53 0.22
C LEU A 215 18.75 13.66 -0.70
N GLY A 216 19.82 14.29 -0.18
CA GLY A 216 21.08 14.39 -0.90
C GLY A 216 20.98 15.15 -2.21
N GLU A 217 21.51 14.55 -3.28
CA GLU A 217 21.55 15.14 -4.63
C GLU A 217 20.36 14.74 -5.52
N GLY A 218 19.36 14.03 -4.96
CA GLY A 218 18.17 13.64 -5.70
C GLY A 218 17.41 14.83 -6.28
N SER A 219 16.83 14.65 -7.46
CA SER A 219 16.07 15.70 -8.13
C SER A 219 14.60 15.70 -7.74
N THR A 220 14.07 14.56 -7.24
CA THR A 220 12.65 14.38 -6.92
C THR A 220 12.41 13.89 -5.51
N SER A 221 11.20 14.11 -5.01
CA SER A 221 10.68 13.52 -3.78
C SER A 221 9.16 13.42 -3.84
N ALA A 222 8.60 12.41 -3.15
CA ALA A 222 7.16 12.25 -3.01
C ALA A 222 6.84 11.78 -1.59
N ALA A 223 5.85 12.42 -0.94
CA ALA A 223 5.38 12.00 0.38
C ALA A 223 4.27 10.95 0.23
N THR A 224 4.28 9.94 1.09
CA THR A 224 3.29 8.88 1.12
C THR A 224 2.36 8.99 2.33
N ALA A 225 2.90 9.29 3.52
CA ALA A 225 2.10 9.39 4.75
C ALA A 225 2.61 10.49 5.71
N ILE A 226 1.76 10.88 6.64
CA ILE A 226 2.04 11.88 7.69
C ILE A 226 1.38 11.47 9.00
N ASN A 227 2.12 11.56 10.13
CA ASN A 227 1.56 11.37 11.46
C ASN A 227 1.11 12.69 12.14
N ASP A 228 0.51 12.58 13.32
CA ASP A 228 0.04 13.74 14.09
C ASP A 228 1.16 14.60 14.69
N ALA A 229 2.37 14.08 14.84
CA ALA A 229 3.54 14.88 15.19
C ALA A 229 3.98 15.79 14.04
N GLY A 230 3.58 15.50 12.81
CA GLY A 230 3.95 16.20 11.59
C GLY A 230 5.23 15.66 10.96
N GLN A 231 5.59 14.44 11.31
CA GLN A 231 6.60 13.66 10.60
C GLN A 231 5.97 13.12 9.33
N VAL A 232 6.67 13.21 8.23
CA VAL A 232 6.24 12.79 6.89
C VAL A 232 7.20 11.72 6.38
N VAL A 233 6.68 10.66 5.81
CA VAL A 233 7.52 9.66 5.12
C VAL A 233 7.22 9.63 3.64
N GLY A 234 8.17 9.11 2.86
CA GLY A 234 8.04 8.98 1.42
C GLY A 234 9.37 8.62 0.76
N ILE A 235 9.50 8.96 -0.50
CA ILE A 235 10.61 8.56 -1.36
C ILE A 235 11.41 9.77 -1.85
N SER A 236 12.67 9.51 -2.20
CA SER A 236 13.54 10.47 -2.87
C SER A 236 14.48 9.74 -3.84
N GLY A 237 14.75 10.38 -4.97
CA GLY A 237 15.63 9.86 -6.01
C GLY A 237 15.71 10.77 -7.22
N ASP A 238 15.92 10.16 -8.39
CA ASP A 238 15.88 10.85 -9.67
C ASP A 238 14.44 10.92 -10.19
N CYS A 239 14.19 11.73 -11.20
CA CYS A 239 12.90 11.76 -11.86
C CYS A 239 12.67 10.45 -12.62
N ASP A 240 11.53 9.85 -12.33
CA ASP A 240 11.02 8.64 -12.95
C ASP A 240 9.49 8.79 -12.96
N GLN A 241 8.76 7.73 -13.02
CA GLN A 241 7.35 7.73 -12.64
C GLN A 241 7.23 7.96 -11.12
N ALA A 242 6.14 8.55 -10.64
CA ALA A 242 6.00 9.11 -9.29
C ALA A 242 6.39 8.20 -8.12
N VAL A 243 6.20 6.92 -8.24
CA VAL A 243 6.59 5.88 -7.27
C VAL A 243 7.34 4.77 -8.00
N GLY A 244 8.16 5.17 -8.96
CA GLY A 244 8.92 4.29 -9.80
C GLY A 244 10.24 3.86 -9.19
N ARG A 245 10.98 3.10 -9.97
CA ARG A 245 12.27 2.50 -9.62
C ARG A 245 13.32 3.54 -9.23
N PHE A 246 13.44 4.61 -10.01
CA PHE A 246 14.49 5.61 -9.84
C PHE A 246 14.09 6.70 -8.85
N SER A 247 12.81 7.02 -8.73
CA SER A 247 12.29 7.95 -7.73
C SER A 247 12.31 7.36 -6.31
N ALA A 248 12.24 6.05 -6.17
CA ALA A 248 12.28 5.32 -4.90
C ALA A 248 13.68 4.73 -4.60
N LYS A 249 14.75 5.48 -4.85
CA LYS A 249 16.12 5.10 -4.45
C LYS A 249 16.33 5.13 -2.95
N HIS A 250 15.64 6.07 -2.28
CA HIS A 250 15.74 6.28 -0.84
C HIS A 250 14.36 6.35 -0.22
N ALA A 251 14.16 5.62 0.86
CA ALA A 251 13.09 5.85 1.81
C ALA A 251 13.46 7.03 2.71
N VAL A 252 12.57 8.01 2.88
CA VAL A 252 12.88 9.27 3.56
C VAL A 252 11.85 9.58 4.64
N LEU A 253 12.34 10.05 5.78
CA LEU A 253 11.56 10.70 6.84
C LEU A 253 11.90 12.19 6.84
N TRP A 254 10.90 13.04 6.70
CA TRP A 254 11.02 14.48 6.98
C TRP A 254 10.44 14.77 8.35
N GLU A 255 11.29 15.29 9.24
CA GLU A 255 10.82 15.84 10.49
C GLU A 255 9.92 17.07 10.25
N LYS A 256 9.12 17.47 11.23
CA LYS A 256 8.25 18.65 11.13
C LYS A 256 8.99 19.92 10.63
N SER A 257 10.29 20.01 10.88
CA SER A 257 11.14 21.08 10.35
C SER A 257 11.32 21.03 8.81
N GLY A 258 11.01 19.90 8.20
CA GLY A 258 11.26 19.61 6.79
C GLY A 258 12.67 19.06 6.50
N LYS A 259 13.48 18.76 7.54
CA LYS A 259 14.79 18.14 7.35
C LYS A 259 14.62 16.68 6.96
N PRO A 260 15.15 16.25 5.79
CA PRO A 260 15.11 14.83 5.39
C PRO A 260 16.18 14.01 6.14
N THR A 261 15.82 12.80 6.47
CA THR A 261 16.72 11.74 6.96
C THR A 261 16.36 10.44 6.26
N GLU A 262 17.35 9.61 5.98
CA GLU A 262 17.09 8.31 5.36
C GLU A 262 16.45 7.35 6.36
N VAL A 263 15.41 6.64 5.92
CA VAL A 263 14.84 5.49 6.62
C VAL A 263 15.62 4.26 6.14
N PRO A 264 16.20 3.45 7.05
CA PRO A 264 16.87 2.21 6.67
C PRO A 264 15.98 1.33 5.81
N ASN A 265 16.56 0.76 4.76
CA ASN A 265 15.91 -0.14 3.82
C ASN A 265 16.43 -1.58 4.02
N LEU A 266 15.95 -2.54 3.21
CA LEU A 266 16.37 -3.95 3.30
C LEU A 266 17.71 -4.24 2.60
N GLY A 267 18.40 -3.22 2.04
CA GLY A 267 19.74 -3.33 1.46
C GLY A 267 19.79 -3.56 -0.05
N GLY A 268 18.66 -3.54 -0.75
CA GLY A 268 18.61 -3.47 -2.22
C GLY A 268 18.99 -2.08 -2.75
N THR A 269 18.94 -1.89 -4.06
CA THR A 269 19.39 -0.65 -4.73
C THR A 269 18.25 0.32 -5.08
N THR A 270 17.02 -0.17 -5.14
CA THR A 270 15.84 0.60 -5.59
C THR A 270 14.56 0.07 -4.93
N TRP A 271 13.42 0.72 -5.19
CA TRP A 271 12.10 0.33 -4.70
C TRP A 271 11.98 0.38 -3.17
N HIS A 272 12.52 1.44 -2.55
CA HIS A 272 12.42 1.66 -1.11
C HIS A 272 11.27 2.64 -0.83
N THR A 273 10.08 2.10 -0.61
CA THR A 273 8.84 2.90 -0.51
C THR A 273 8.21 2.74 0.87
N PRO A 274 8.36 3.72 1.78
CA PRO A 274 7.56 3.80 2.99
C PRO A 274 6.10 4.06 2.59
N MET A 275 5.17 3.37 3.23
CA MET A 275 3.74 3.50 2.93
C MET A 275 2.99 4.19 4.05
N ASP A 276 3.38 3.97 5.31
CA ASP A 276 2.69 4.52 6.47
C ASP A 276 3.64 4.79 7.64
N ILE A 277 3.21 5.67 8.55
CA ILE A 277 3.92 6.07 9.77
C ILE A 277 2.93 6.25 10.93
N ASN A 278 3.15 5.56 12.06
CA ASN A 278 2.31 5.68 13.23
C ASN A 278 2.70 6.86 14.14
N ALA A 279 1.96 7.04 15.24
CA ALA A 279 2.21 8.11 16.20
C ALA A 279 3.55 8.00 16.93
N ALA A 280 4.13 6.81 17.04
CA ALA A 280 5.46 6.58 17.61
C ALA A 280 6.60 6.94 16.64
N GLY A 281 6.29 7.12 15.35
CA GLY A 281 7.24 7.34 14.27
C GLY A 281 7.74 6.04 13.63
N ASP A 282 7.18 4.87 14.00
CA ASP A 282 7.49 3.61 13.32
C ASP A 282 6.93 3.66 11.89
N VAL A 283 7.67 3.11 10.95
CA VAL A 283 7.38 3.15 9.52
C VAL A 283 7.23 1.74 8.97
N VAL A 284 6.28 1.56 8.06
CA VAL A 284 6.16 0.34 7.25
C VAL A 284 6.09 0.67 5.78
N GLY A 285 6.41 -0.30 4.95
CA GLY A 285 6.37 -0.19 3.51
C GLY A 285 6.91 -1.44 2.83
N PHE A 286 7.50 -1.25 1.67
CA PHE A 286 8.18 -2.33 0.94
C PHE A 286 9.54 -1.87 0.43
N SER A 287 10.46 -2.83 0.30
CA SER A 287 11.84 -2.57 -0.09
C SER A 287 12.43 -3.80 -0.75
N ASN A 288 13.23 -3.61 -1.79
CA ASN A 288 14.00 -4.71 -2.35
C ASN A 288 15.06 -5.17 -1.34
N PRO A 289 15.17 -6.48 -1.06
CA PRO A 289 16.27 -7.04 -0.25
C PRO A 289 17.60 -7.08 -1.02
N PRO A 290 18.74 -7.38 -0.38
CA PRO A 290 20.04 -7.45 -1.02
C PRO A 290 20.07 -8.46 -2.18
N GLY A 291 20.67 -8.07 -3.30
CA GLY A 291 20.78 -8.91 -4.50
C GLY A 291 19.49 -9.02 -5.31
N ALA A 292 18.41 -8.45 -4.85
CA ALA A 292 17.18 -8.35 -5.60
C ALA A 292 17.20 -7.10 -6.49
N GLY A 293 16.80 -7.26 -7.74
CA GLY A 293 16.63 -6.16 -8.68
C GLY A 293 17.91 -5.48 -9.17
N ASP A 294 19.09 -6.01 -8.93
CA ASP A 294 20.35 -5.43 -9.39
C ASP A 294 20.97 -6.28 -10.53
N PRO A 295 21.41 -5.70 -11.64
CA PRO A 295 21.40 -4.27 -12.01
C PRO A 295 20.10 -3.79 -12.69
N GLU A 296 19.21 -4.70 -13.05
CA GLU A 296 18.04 -4.42 -13.91
C GLU A 296 16.86 -3.76 -13.13
N GLY A 297 16.95 -3.71 -11.79
CA GLY A 297 15.93 -3.08 -10.94
C GLY A 297 14.59 -3.81 -10.94
N GLU A 298 14.60 -5.15 -11.01
CA GLU A 298 13.39 -5.94 -10.86
C GLU A 298 12.70 -5.64 -9.52
N PHE A 299 11.37 -5.61 -9.55
CA PHE A 299 10.56 -5.50 -8.34
C PHE A 299 10.50 -6.86 -7.65
N ILE A 300 11.30 -7.01 -6.58
CA ILE A 300 11.34 -8.21 -5.73
C ILE A 300 11.18 -7.74 -4.26
N ALA A 301 10.17 -6.92 -4.02
CA ALA A 301 10.05 -6.27 -2.74
C ALA A 301 9.48 -7.19 -1.66
N HIS A 302 10.01 -7.03 -0.45
CA HIS A 302 9.42 -7.53 0.79
C HIS A 302 8.85 -6.39 1.63
N ALA A 303 7.79 -6.68 2.35
CA ALA A 303 7.27 -5.83 3.40
C ALA A 303 8.35 -5.60 4.46
N PHE A 304 8.53 -4.35 4.91
CA PHE A 304 9.45 -4.02 5.99
C PHE A 304 8.75 -3.22 7.09
N ARG A 305 9.32 -3.27 8.27
CA ARG A 305 9.03 -2.38 9.40
C ARG A 305 10.33 -1.74 9.90
N TRP A 306 10.30 -0.45 10.15
CA TRP A 306 11.39 0.26 10.82
C TRP A 306 10.87 0.91 12.10
N ALA A 307 11.39 0.51 13.26
CA ALA A 307 11.12 1.18 14.52
C ALA A 307 11.87 2.52 14.55
N TYR A 308 11.22 3.59 14.94
CA TYR A 308 11.80 4.93 14.92
C TYR A 308 13.13 5.00 15.67
N GLY A 309 14.19 5.42 14.97
CA GLY A 309 15.55 5.51 15.49
C GLY A 309 16.33 4.20 15.54
N ALA A 310 15.76 3.08 15.06
CA ALA A 310 16.51 1.83 14.90
C ALA A 310 17.60 1.97 13.81
N ALA A 311 18.69 1.21 13.95
CA ALA A 311 19.78 1.21 12.98
C ALA A 311 19.45 0.48 11.68
N GLU A 312 18.51 -0.47 11.73
CA GLU A 312 18.14 -1.36 10.62
C GLU A 312 16.63 -1.48 10.52
N ALA A 313 16.14 -1.77 9.32
CA ALA A 313 14.76 -2.18 9.08
C ALA A 313 14.62 -3.69 9.26
N GLU A 314 13.45 -4.12 9.72
CA GLU A 314 13.05 -5.52 9.86
C GLU A 314 12.38 -5.99 8.56
N ASP A 315 12.88 -7.07 7.96
CA ASP A 315 12.22 -7.77 6.85
C ASP A 315 11.07 -8.63 7.41
N LEU A 316 9.85 -8.34 7.02
CA LEU A 316 8.67 -9.11 7.46
C LEU A 316 8.46 -10.38 6.64
N GLY A 317 9.21 -10.56 5.54
CA GLY A 317 9.09 -11.69 4.64
C GLY A 317 7.79 -11.68 3.84
N ALA A 318 7.45 -12.84 3.26
CA ALA A 318 6.21 -13.10 2.53
C ALA A 318 5.51 -14.34 3.10
N LEU A 319 4.22 -14.51 2.80
CA LEU A 319 3.48 -15.72 3.17
C LEU A 319 4.04 -16.94 2.45
N ASP A 320 3.95 -18.11 3.07
CA ASP A 320 4.45 -19.36 2.52
C ASP A 320 4.01 -19.57 1.06
N GLY A 321 5.00 -19.78 0.18
CA GLY A 321 4.82 -19.99 -1.25
C GLY A 321 4.69 -18.72 -2.10
N ASP A 322 4.70 -17.53 -1.49
CA ASP A 322 4.77 -16.24 -2.20
C ASP A 322 6.22 -15.74 -2.31
N LEU A 323 6.47 -14.88 -3.29
CA LEU A 323 7.78 -14.31 -3.58
C LEU A 323 7.89 -12.85 -3.11
N PHE A 324 6.76 -12.14 -2.99
CA PHE A 324 6.70 -10.71 -2.77
C PHE A 324 5.74 -10.38 -1.66
N SER A 325 6.00 -9.29 -0.97
CA SER A 325 5.07 -8.70 -0.02
C SER A 325 5.22 -7.18 0.04
N GLU A 326 4.13 -6.50 0.37
CA GLU A 326 4.08 -5.06 0.59
C GLU A 326 3.28 -4.79 1.87
N ALA A 327 3.85 -4.07 2.83
CA ALA A 327 3.11 -3.53 3.96
C ALA A 327 2.51 -2.18 3.58
N PHE A 328 1.23 -1.99 3.85
CA PHE A 328 0.52 -0.77 3.48
C PHE A 328 0.20 0.14 4.67
N ALA A 329 -0.06 -0.43 5.84
CA ALA A 329 -0.39 0.34 7.02
C ALA A 329 0.03 -0.35 8.32
N LEU A 330 0.17 0.47 9.38
CA LEU A 330 0.40 0.00 10.74
C LEU A 330 -0.43 0.83 11.73
N ASN A 331 -0.89 0.20 12.82
CA ASN A 331 -1.59 0.89 13.89
C ASN A 331 -0.66 1.23 15.09
N GLY A 332 -1.21 1.91 16.09
CA GLY A 332 -0.49 2.28 17.31
C GLY A 332 -0.05 1.09 18.18
N HIS A 333 -0.57 -0.12 17.94
CA HIS A 333 -0.17 -1.35 18.61
C HIS A 333 0.94 -2.10 17.88
N GLY A 334 1.41 -1.58 16.74
CA GLY A 334 2.46 -2.19 15.93
C GLY A 334 1.97 -3.38 15.09
N GLN A 335 0.65 -3.57 14.94
CA GLN A 335 0.10 -4.50 13.96
C GLN A 335 0.27 -3.91 12.55
N VAL A 336 0.70 -4.75 11.59
CA VAL A 336 0.96 -4.35 10.21
C VAL A 336 0.07 -5.16 9.27
N VAL A 337 -0.50 -4.48 8.28
CA VAL A 337 -1.31 -5.13 7.24
C VAL A 337 -0.79 -4.84 5.85
N GLY A 338 -1.09 -5.74 4.90
CA GLY A 338 -0.61 -5.59 3.54
C GLY A 338 -1.07 -6.69 2.61
N VAL A 339 -0.24 -6.95 1.61
CA VAL A 339 -0.43 -7.99 0.59
C VAL A 339 0.81 -8.86 0.45
N SER A 340 0.59 -10.15 0.25
CA SER A 340 1.62 -11.11 -0.18
C SER A 340 1.19 -11.76 -1.49
N PHE A 341 2.12 -11.92 -2.43
CA PHE A 341 1.81 -12.37 -3.80
C PHE A 341 3.02 -12.99 -4.51
N GLY A 342 2.81 -13.41 -5.76
CA GLY A 342 3.86 -14.04 -6.58
C GLY A 342 3.87 -15.57 -6.50
N GLY A 343 3.00 -16.17 -5.70
CA GLY A 343 2.80 -17.61 -5.61
C GLY A 343 1.55 -18.08 -6.38
N ALA A 344 1.31 -19.38 -6.34
CA ALA A 344 0.18 -20.03 -7.03
C ALA A 344 -1.19 -19.63 -6.45
N SER A 345 -1.24 -19.15 -5.21
CA SER A 345 -2.47 -18.74 -4.52
C SER A 345 -2.97 -17.34 -4.93
N GLY A 346 -2.20 -16.61 -5.76
CA GLY A 346 -2.49 -15.23 -6.11
C GLY A 346 -2.25 -14.28 -4.93
N SER A 347 -2.81 -13.06 -5.00
CA SER A 347 -2.64 -12.07 -3.94
C SER A 347 -3.46 -12.43 -2.70
N ARG A 348 -2.86 -12.35 -1.52
CA ARG A 348 -3.45 -12.66 -0.22
C ARG A 348 -3.18 -11.53 0.77
N ALA A 349 -4.21 -11.08 1.48
CA ALA A 349 -4.06 -10.15 2.58
C ALA A 349 -3.31 -10.80 3.74
N PHE A 350 -2.41 -10.06 4.39
CA PHE A 350 -1.75 -10.52 5.61
C PHE A 350 -1.99 -9.58 6.79
N LEU A 351 -1.82 -10.14 7.98
CA LEU A 351 -1.66 -9.44 9.25
C LEU A 351 -0.32 -9.90 9.86
N TRP A 352 0.57 -8.96 10.15
CA TRP A 352 1.77 -9.20 10.95
C TRP A 352 1.56 -8.65 12.36
N GLN A 353 1.86 -9.46 13.34
CA GLN A 353 1.76 -9.11 14.75
C GLN A 353 2.72 -9.97 15.56
N ASP A 354 3.42 -9.36 16.53
CA ASP A 354 4.30 -10.05 17.49
C ASP A 354 5.35 -10.97 16.81
N GLY A 355 5.91 -10.53 15.67
CA GLY A 355 6.91 -11.28 14.91
C GLY A 355 6.34 -12.38 14.00
N ALA A 356 5.02 -12.47 13.85
CA ALA A 356 4.38 -13.50 13.03
C ALA A 356 3.59 -12.89 11.87
N LEU A 357 3.89 -13.34 10.64
CA LEU A 357 3.13 -13.01 9.44
C LEU A 357 2.04 -14.07 9.23
N THR A 358 0.78 -13.66 9.24
CA THR A 358 -0.39 -14.53 9.15
C THR A 358 -1.23 -14.20 7.93
N ASN A 359 -1.64 -15.20 7.16
CA ASN A 359 -2.63 -15.03 6.10
C ASN A 359 -3.99 -14.63 6.72
N LEU A 360 -4.49 -13.44 6.39
CA LEU A 360 -5.74 -12.93 6.95
C LEU A 360 -6.95 -13.82 6.57
N ASN A 361 -6.85 -14.58 5.47
CA ASN A 361 -7.89 -15.54 5.09
C ASN A 361 -8.03 -16.70 6.07
N ASP A 362 -6.99 -17.03 6.84
CA ASP A 362 -7.04 -18.09 7.86
C ASP A 362 -7.73 -17.61 9.15
N LEU A 363 -8.00 -16.31 9.26
CA LEU A 363 -8.60 -15.66 10.41
C LEU A 363 -10.09 -15.29 10.19
N VAL A 364 -10.66 -15.64 9.03
CA VAL A 364 -12.04 -15.30 8.62
C VAL A 364 -12.77 -16.54 8.10
N ASP A 365 -14.09 -16.50 8.12
CA ASP A 365 -14.96 -17.55 7.52
C ASP A 365 -15.81 -16.91 6.41
N ILE A 366 -15.23 -16.81 5.21
CA ILE A 366 -15.87 -16.15 4.06
C ILE A 366 -15.77 -16.97 2.76
N ALA A 367 -15.31 -18.22 2.82
CA ALA A 367 -15.17 -19.04 1.61
C ALA A 367 -16.48 -19.13 0.81
N PRO A 368 -16.44 -19.02 -0.53
CA PRO A 368 -15.27 -19.07 -1.41
C PRO A 368 -14.60 -17.71 -1.68
N ASP A 369 -14.96 -16.65 -0.97
CA ASP A 369 -14.35 -15.33 -1.12
C ASP A 369 -12.91 -15.31 -0.62
N VAL A 370 -12.10 -14.38 -1.15
CA VAL A 370 -10.68 -14.22 -0.78
C VAL A 370 -10.36 -12.76 -0.48
N LEU A 371 -9.85 -12.49 0.71
CA LEU A 371 -9.23 -11.20 1.04
C LEU A 371 -7.91 -11.10 0.27
N GLN A 372 -7.89 -10.29 -0.77
CA GLN A 372 -6.73 -10.16 -1.66
C GLN A 372 -5.69 -9.18 -1.14
N SER A 373 -6.10 -8.14 -0.43
CA SER A 373 -5.18 -7.20 0.24
C SER A 373 -5.87 -6.52 1.41
N ALA A 374 -5.11 -6.22 2.45
CA ALA A 374 -5.47 -5.33 3.55
C ALA A 374 -4.74 -4.00 3.34
N GLN A 375 -5.48 -2.89 3.28
CA GLN A 375 -4.93 -1.59 2.90
C GLN A 375 -4.67 -0.68 4.09
N ASP A 376 -5.48 -0.81 5.14
CA ASP A 376 -5.36 0.01 6.33
C ASP A 376 -5.93 -0.70 7.57
N ILE A 377 -5.43 -0.34 8.74
CA ILE A 377 -5.81 -0.88 10.06
C ILE A 377 -5.87 0.22 11.11
N ASN A 378 -6.98 0.34 11.83
CA ASN A 378 -7.09 1.27 12.96
C ASN A 378 -6.64 0.65 14.30
N ASP A 379 -6.61 1.46 15.36
CA ASP A 379 -6.22 1.00 16.71
C ASP A 379 -7.22 0.04 17.37
N ALA A 380 -8.46 -0.03 16.88
CA ALA A 380 -9.41 -1.07 17.27
C ALA A 380 -9.14 -2.41 16.57
N GLY A 381 -8.13 -2.51 15.71
CA GLY A 381 -7.80 -3.67 14.92
C GLY A 381 -8.76 -3.92 13.75
N GLN A 382 -9.61 -2.95 13.41
CA GLN A 382 -10.47 -3.04 12.22
C GLN A 382 -9.62 -2.82 10.97
N ILE A 383 -9.81 -3.67 9.96
CA ILE A 383 -9.03 -3.70 8.72
C ILE A 383 -9.93 -3.42 7.54
N THR A 384 -9.45 -2.64 6.58
CA THR A 384 -10.10 -2.43 5.28
C THR A 384 -9.19 -2.84 4.12
N GLY A 385 -9.79 -3.10 2.95
CA GLY A 385 -9.03 -3.51 1.78
C GLY A 385 -9.94 -3.94 0.63
N ARG A 386 -9.55 -5.02 -0.05
CA ARG A 386 -10.35 -5.62 -1.12
C ARG A 386 -10.57 -7.12 -0.91
N VAL A 387 -11.80 -7.56 -1.11
CA VAL A 387 -12.23 -8.94 -1.14
C VAL A 387 -12.70 -9.31 -2.56
N ARG A 388 -12.24 -10.43 -3.07
CA ARG A 388 -12.69 -10.98 -4.33
C ARG A 388 -13.83 -11.98 -4.06
N ASP A 389 -14.94 -11.78 -4.73
CA ASP A 389 -16.03 -12.75 -4.76
C ASP A 389 -15.59 -14.03 -5.47
N GLY A 390 -15.69 -15.16 -4.79
CA GLY A 390 -15.25 -16.45 -5.32
C GLY A 390 -16.16 -17.03 -6.40
N VAL A 391 -17.34 -16.47 -6.61
CA VAL A 391 -18.33 -16.93 -7.60
C VAL A 391 -18.30 -16.02 -8.84
N THR A 392 -18.41 -14.70 -8.65
CA THR A 392 -18.51 -13.74 -9.74
C THR A 392 -17.15 -13.22 -10.21
N GLY A 393 -16.12 -13.30 -9.35
CA GLY A 393 -14.80 -12.71 -9.58
C GLY A 393 -14.75 -11.19 -9.37
N GLU A 394 -15.87 -10.56 -9.03
CA GLU A 394 -15.92 -9.14 -8.72
C GLU A 394 -15.15 -8.82 -7.43
N VAL A 395 -14.71 -7.58 -7.31
CA VAL A 395 -13.88 -7.13 -6.18
C VAL A 395 -14.60 -6.03 -5.41
N PHE A 396 -14.72 -6.20 -4.10
CA PHE A 396 -15.42 -5.27 -3.22
C PHE A 396 -14.50 -4.74 -2.13
N ALA A 397 -14.75 -3.50 -1.72
CA ALA A 397 -14.24 -2.97 -0.46
C ALA A 397 -14.87 -3.74 0.72
N PHE A 398 -14.13 -3.91 1.80
CA PHE A 398 -14.61 -4.60 3.01
C PHE A 398 -14.16 -3.89 4.30
N VAL A 399 -14.82 -4.22 5.39
CA VAL A 399 -14.32 -4.03 6.75
C VAL A 399 -14.29 -5.38 7.45
N ALA A 400 -13.13 -5.73 8.00
CA ALA A 400 -12.97 -6.84 8.92
C ALA A 400 -12.86 -6.30 10.35
N THR A 401 -13.74 -6.76 11.24
CA THR A 401 -13.79 -6.32 12.65
C THR A 401 -13.40 -7.49 13.54
N PRO A 402 -12.46 -7.30 14.51
CA PRO A 402 -12.12 -8.35 15.46
C PRO A 402 -13.35 -8.83 16.23
N ILE A 403 -13.48 -10.14 16.41
CA ILE A 403 -14.55 -10.77 17.22
C ILE A 403 -14.08 -10.76 18.67
N ALA A 404 -14.81 -10.07 19.54
CA ALA A 404 -14.52 -10.10 20.97
C ALA A 404 -14.62 -11.55 21.49
N ARG A 405 -13.58 -12.00 22.20
CA ARG A 405 -13.52 -13.31 22.84
C ARG A 405 -14.09 -13.25 24.25
#